data_c793c4176c3a4e11c647b50a18c09e74
#
_entry.id   c793c4176c3a4e11c647b50a18c09e74
#
_cell.length_a   1.000
_cell.length_b   1.000
_cell.length_c   1.000
_cell.angle_alpha   90.00
_cell.angle_beta   90.00
_cell.angle_gamma   90.00
#
_symmetry.space_group_name_H-M   'P 1'
#
loop_
_entity.id
_entity.type
_entity.pdbx_description
1 polymer ?
#
loop_
_entity_poly.entity_id
_entity_poly.type
_entity_poly.pdbx_seq_one_letter_code
_entity_poly.pdbx_strand_id
1 'polypeptide(L)'
;MTVADERKQTVEAGYDALADNFGEWMARVEGDPWQRFLDELAGRLPAGARVLDLGCGNGAKIARVADRFDVTAVDISEQQLRLARVAVPEASFVRADFTELDLPTEELDAVTALYSIVHVPREEQPALFARILGWLKPGGLFLASLSHVGGEDRVDEWLGVDMFFSGFDADTNRRLLREAGFELLADELVWMQEPESEVAFLWVLAKKPG
;
A
#
# COMPACT_ATOMS: atom_id res chain seq x y z
N MET A 1 11.44 -22.53 -7.51
CA MET A 1 10.56 -21.46 -6.96
C MET A 1 10.72 -21.47 -5.46
N THR A 2 10.87 -20.32 -4.83
CA THR A 2 10.92 -20.18 -3.37
C THR A 2 9.51 -20.11 -2.80
N VAL A 3 9.32 -20.44 -1.51
CA VAL A 3 8.00 -20.32 -0.82
C VAL A 3 7.45 -18.89 -0.90
N ALA A 4 8.34 -17.87 -0.93
CA ALA A 4 7.94 -16.48 -1.11
C ALA A 4 7.27 -16.22 -2.46
N ASP A 5 7.77 -16.84 -3.54
CA ASP A 5 7.20 -16.70 -4.88
C ASP A 5 5.78 -17.30 -4.98
N GLU A 6 5.51 -18.40 -4.28
CA GLU A 6 4.17 -19.04 -4.27
C GLU A 6 3.14 -18.15 -3.55
N ARG A 7 3.51 -17.50 -2.43
CA ARG A 7 2.65 -16.57 -1.70
C ARG A 7 2.28 -15.35 -2.56
N LYS A 8 3.26 -14.77 -3.24
CA LYS A 8 3.06 -13.63 -4.14
C LYS A 8 2.23 -14.01 -5.36
N GLN A 9 2.42 -15.22 -5.91
CA GLN A 9 1.57 -15.74 -6.98
C GLN A 9 0.12 -15.92 -6.54
N THR A 10 -0.13 -16.34 -5.29
CA THR A 10 -1.49 -16.41 -4.73
C THR A 10 -2.13 -15.01 -4.70
N VAL A 11 -1.39 -13.99 -4.28
CA VAL A 11 -1.88 -12.59 -4.29
C VAL A 11 -2.19 -12.11 -5.71
N GLU A 12 -1.26 -12.32 -6.65
CA GLU A 12 -1.45 -11.96 -8.06
C GLU A 12 -2.70 -12.62 -8.64
N ALA A 13 -2.81 -13.94 -8.50
CA ALA A 13 -3.95 -14.71 -9.02
C ALA A 13 -5.28 -14.29 -8.38
N GLY A 14 -5.28 -14.04 -7.07
CA GLY A 14 -6.45 -13.56 -6.34
C GLY A 14 -6.95 -12.21 -6.85
N TYR A 15 -6.06 -11.22 -6.96
CA TYR A 15 -6.45 -9.90 -7.47
C TYR A 15 -6.76 -9.87 -8.97
N ASP A 16 -6.15 -10.73 -9.77
CA ASP A 16 -6.55 -10.91 -11.17
C ASP A 16 -7.99 -11.46 -11.28
N ALA A 17 -8.34 -12.44 -10.45
CA ALA A 17 -9.68 -13.00 -10.43
C ALA A 17 -10.75 -12.03 -9.89
N LEU A 18 -10.38 -11.17 -8.95
CA LEU A 18 -11.29 -10.20 -8.32
C LEU A 18 -11.44 -8.88 -9.10
N ALA A 19 -10.65 -8.63 -10.15
CA ALA A 19 -10.49 -7.31 -10.75
C ALA A 19 -11.83 -6.64 -11.12
N ASP A 20 -12.77 -7.37 -11.71
CA ASP A 20 -14.05 -6.81 -12.15
C ASP A 20 -15.02 -6.51 -11.00
N ASN A 21 -14.93 -7.20 -9.86
CA ASN A 21 -15.87 -7.11 -8.75
C ASN A 21 -15.31 -6.37 -7.52
N PHE A 22 -13.99 -6.26 -7.41
CA PHE A 22 -13.32 -5.70 -6.24
C PHE A 22 -13.71 -4.22 -6.00
N GLY A 23 -13.84 -3.43 -7.08
CA GLY A 23 -14.25 -2.04 -6.98
C GLY A 23 -15.66 -1.85 -6.40
N GLU A 24 -16.62 -2.71 -6.78
CA GLU A 24 -17.98 -2.69 -6.25
C GLU A 24 -18.01 -3.12 -4.77
N TRP A 25 -17.18 -4.09 -4.40
CA TRP A 25 -17.06 -4.50 -2.99
C TRP A 25 -16.47 -3.38 -2.14
N MET A 26 -15.38 -2.74 -2.60
CA MET A 26 -14.77 -1.59 -1.90
C MET A 26 -15.73 -0.41 -1.74
N ALA A 27 -16.63 -0.17 -2.69
CA ALA A 27 -17.63 0.90 -2.60
C ALA A 27 -18.67 0.68 -1.47
N ARG A 28 -18.76 -0.53 -0.92
CA ARG A 28 -19.63 -0.90 0.19
C ARG A 28 -18.95 -0.85 1.55
N VAL A 29 -17.64 -0.60 1.59
CA VAL A 29 -16.89 -0.44 2.83
C VAL A 29 -17.22 0.92 3.45
N GLU A 30 -17.66 0.92 4.71
CA GLU A 30 -18.02 2.14 5.44
C GLU A 30 -16.92 2.50 6.45
N GLY A 31 -16.67 3.80 6.64
CA GLY A 31 -15.69 4.30 7.60
C GLY A 31 -14.25 4.20 7.15
N ASP A 32 -13.98 3.83 5.88
CA ASP A 32 -12.62 3.80 5.32
C ASP A 32 -12.01 5.21 5.28
N PRO A 33 -10.91 5.47 6.00
CA PRO A 33 -10.36 6.81 6.17
C PRO A 33 -9.38 7.22 5.05
N TRP A 34 -9.21 6.43 3.98
CA TRP A 34 -8.17 6.64 2.97
C TRP A 34 -8.19 8.06 2.37
N GLN A 35 -9.38 8.65 2.17
CA GLN A 35 -9.49 10.01 1.62
C GLN A 35 -8.87 11.05 2.56
N ARG A 36 -9.17 10.95 3.85
CA ARG A 36 -8.64 11.85 4.89
C ARG A 36 -7.11 11.80 4.93
N PHE A 37 -6.53 10.59 4.93
CA PHE A 37 -5.08 10.42 4.99
C PHE A 37 -4.38 10.85 3.69
N LEU A 38 -4.97 10.58 2.51
CA LEU A 38 -4.43 11.10 1.26
C LEU A 38 -4.52 12.63 1.18
N ASP A 39 -5.58 13.25 1.68
CA ASP A 39 -5.70 14.71 1.74
C ASP A 39 -4.64 15.31 2.70
N GLU A 40 -4.39 14.66 3.83
CA GLU A 40 -3.34 15.08 4.76
C GLU A 40 -1.96 14.99 4.12
N LEU A 41 -1.65 13.87 3.44
CA LEU A 41 -0.42 13.70 2.67
C LEU A 41 -0.30 14.81 1.60
N ALA A 42 -1.35 14.97 0.78
CA ALA A 42 -1.38 15.93 -0.31
C ALA A 42 -1.22 17.39 0.17
N GLY A 43 -1.74 17.71 1.36
CA GLY A 43 -1.58 19.02 1.97
C GLY A 43 -0.14 19.36 2.37
N ARG A 44 0.73 18.35 2.51
CA ARG A 44 2.14 18.50 2.92
C ARG A 44 3.10 18.51 1.74
N LEU A 45 2.65 18.15 0.52
CA LEU A 45 3.47 18.00 -0.68
C LEU A 45 3.32 19.21 -1.62
N PRO A 46 4.40 19.64 -2.30
CA PRO A 46 4.31 20.63 -3.37
C PRO A 46 3.58 20.06 -4.61
N ALA A 47 3.02 20.92 -5.44
CA ALA A 47 2.50 20.50 -6.74
C ALA A 47 3.62 19.88 -7.60
N GLY A 48 3.31 18.82 -8.34
CA GLY A 48 4.28 18.09 -9.14
C GLY A 48 5.22 17.19 -8.32
N ALA A 49 4.93 16.97 -7.01
CA ALA A 49 5.69 16.02 -6.20
C ALA A 49 5.69 14.62 -6.84
N ARG A 50 6.84 13.94 -6.79
CA ARG A 50 6.99 12.56 -7.28
C ARG A 50 6.47 11.58 -6.24
N VAL A 51 5.39 10.89 -6.56
CA VAL A 51 4.72 9.92 -5.67
C VAL A 51 4.79 8.52 -6.26
N LEU A 52 5.20 7.56 -5.45
CA LEU A 52 5.15 6.13 -5.77
C LEU A 52 4.02 5.47 -4.97
N ASP A 53 3.09 4.81 -5.65
CA ASP A 53 2.03 4.03 -5.01
C ASP A 53 2.28 2.53 -5.14
N LEU A 54 2.40 1.84 -4.02
CA LEU A 54 2.73 0.41 -3.93
C LEU A 54 1.45 -0.41 -3.71
N GLY A 55 1.04 -1.18 -4.71
CA GLY A 55 -0.21 -1.93 -4.71
C GLY A 55 -1.41 -1.03 -5.03
N CYS A 56 -1.38 -0.40 -6.21
CA CYS A 56 -2.36 0.62 -6.60
C CYS A 56 -3.76 0.05 -6.91
N GLY A 57 -3.89 -1.26 -7.09
CA GLY A 57 -5.13 -1.88 -7.51
C GLY A 57 -5.69 -1.26 -8.80
N ASN A 58 -6.99 -1.04 -8.85
CA ASN A 58 -7.69 -0.43 -9.99
C ASN A 58 -7.51 1.09 -10.13
N GLY A 59 -6.63 1.70 -9.34
CA GLY A 59 -6.32 3.13 -9.42
C GLY A 59 -7.29 4.07 -8.69
N ALA A 60 -8.36 3.57 -8.09
CA ALA A 60 -9.41 4.41 -7.49
C ALA A 60 -8.88 5.40 -6.42
N LYS A 61 -7.87 5.00 -5.64
CA LYS A 61 -7.29 5.86 -4.59
C LYS A 61 -6.35 6.91 -5.18
N ILE A 62 -5.47 6.52 -6.12
CA ILE A 62 -4.52 7.46 -6.74
C ILE A 62 -5.21 8.50 -7.64
N ALA A 63 -6.40 8.20 -8.19
CA ALA A 63 -7.19 9.15 -8.96
C ALA A 63 -7.46 10.47 -8.19
N ARG A 64 -7.44 10.43 -6.85
CA ARG A 64 -7.63 11.62 -6.01
C ARG A 64 -6.46 12.60 -6.04
N VAL A 65 -5.29 12.15 -6.43
CA VAL A 65 -4.03 12.94 -6.32
C VAL A 65 -3.25 13.01 -7.62
N ALA A 66 -3.62 12.22 -8.62
CA ALA A 66 -2.87 12.08 -9.87
C ALA A 66 -2.88 13.35 -10.75
N ASP A 67 -3.89 14.20 -10.64
CA ASP A 67 -3.96 15.49 -11.32
C ASP A 67 -2.98 16.54 -10.73
N ARG A 68 -2.52 16.31 -9.51
CA ARG A 68 -1.66 17.24 -8.76
C ARG A 68 -0.19 16.80 -8.71
N PHE A 69 0.07 15.50 -8.82
CA PHE A 69 1.38 14.89 -8.59
C PHE A 69 1.84 14.07 -9.79
N ASP A 70 3.16 13.90 -9.91
CA ASP A 70 3.78 12.93 -10.82
C ASP A 70 3.72 11.53 -10.17
N VAL A 71 2.69 10.76 -10.51
CA VAL A 71 2.41 9.47 -9.88
C VAL A 71 2.94 8.32 -10.72
N THR A 72 3.79 7.50 -10.11
CA THR A 72 4.12 6.15 -10.58
C THR A 72 3.41 5.14 -9.67
N ALA A 73 2.61 4.26 -10.25
CA ALA A 73 1.81 3.28 -9.54
C ALA A 73 2.23 1.85 -9.90
N VAL A 74 2.41 1.01 -8.90
CA VAL A 74 2.90 -0.36 -9.06
C VAL A 74 1.86 -1.33 -8.55
N ASP A 75 1.61 -2.39 -9.30
CA ASP A 75 0.82 -3.53 -8.85
C ASP A 75 1.34 -4.83 -9.46
N ILE A 76 1.12 -5.95 -8.76
CA ILE A 76 1.50 -7.27 -9.27
C ILE A 76 0.46 -7.81 -10.26
N SER A 77 -0.82 -7.43 -10.10
CA SER A 77 -1.94 -7.86 -10.93
C SER A 77 -2.04 -7.04 -12.21
N GLU A 78 -1.92 -7.71 -13.36
CA GLU A 78 -2.11 -7.05 -14.66
C GLU A 78 -3.58 -6.66 -14.89
N GLN A 79 -4.54 -7.41 -14.34
CA GLN A 79 -5.96 -7.08 -14.49
C GLN A 79 -6.32 -5.80 -13.71
N GLN A 80 -5.78 -5.62 -12.50
CA GLN A 80 -5.93 -4.37 -11.76
C GLN A 80 -5.31 -3.19 -12.53
N LEU A 81 -4.10 -3.35 -13.03
CA LEU A 81 -3.42 -2.31 -13.83
C LEU A 81 -4.17 -1.95 -15.11
N ARG A 82 -4.82 -2.92 -15.76
CA ARG A 82 -5.67 -2.66 -16.93
C ARG A 82 -6.81 -1.68 -16.59
N LEU A 83 -7.45 -1.87 -15.44
CA LEU A 83 -8.49 -0.97 -14.96
C LEU A 83 -7.92 0.39 -14.55
N ALA A 84 -6.79 0.39 -13.85
CA ALA A 84 -6.12 1.61 -13.39
C ALA A 84 -5.70 2.53 -14.55
N ARG A 85 -5.14 1.98 -15.63
CA ARG A 85 -4.76 2.74 -16.84
C ARG A 85 -5.96 3.44 -17.52
N VAL A 86 -7.15 2.85 -17.39
CA VAL A 86 -8.38 3.47 -17.90
C VAL A 86 -8.89 4.56 -16.95
N ALA A 87 -8.81 4.29 -15.63
CA ALA A 87 -9.34 5.21 -14.62
C ALA A 87 -8.46 6.46 -14.43
N VAL A 88 -7.12 6.33 -14.60
CA VAL A 88 -6.14 7.39 -14.29
C VAL A 88 -5.07 7.45 -15.39
N PRO A 89 -5.44 7.89 -16.60
CA PRO A 89 -4.54 7.86 -17.76
C PRO A 89 -3.31 8.79 -17.61
N GLU A 90 -3.33 9.74 -16.69
CA GLU A 90 -2.21 10.66 -16.39
C GLU A 90 -1.11 10.02 -15.51
N ALA A 91 -1.37 8.91 -14.83
CA ALA A 91 -0.37 8.23 -14.03
C ALA A 91 0.47 7.24 -14.85
N SER A 92 1.68 6.96 -14.40
CA SER A 92 2.54 5.90 -14.94
C SER A 92 2.30 4.59 -14.19
N PHE A 93 2.16 3.47 -14.92
CA PHE A 93 1.85 2.17 -14.33
C PHE A 93 2.93 1.13 -14.64
N VAL A 94 3.39 0.44 -13.60
CA VAL A 94 4.40 -0.62 -13.67
C VAL A 94 3.86 -1.92 -13.08
N ARG A 95 3.89 -3.01 -13.84
CA ARG A 95 3.62 -4.35 -13.31
C ARG A 95 4.89 -4.89 -12.68
N ALA A 96 4.90 -5.04 -11.37
CA ALA A 96 6.03 -5.60 -10.62
C ALA A 96 5.60 -6.05 -9.22
N ASP A 97 6.38 -6.96 -8.65
CA ASP A 97 6.45 -7.12 -7.20
C ASP A 97 7.20 -5.93 -6.62
N PHE A 98 6.51 -5.08 -5.88
CA PHE A 98 7.12 -3.87 -5.34
C PHE A 98 8.20 -4.14 -4.27
N THR A 99 8.23 -5.35 -3.69
CA THR A 99 9.31 -5.74 -2.77
C THR A 99 10.64 -5.96 -3.49
N GLU A 100 10.64 -6.11 -4.80
CA GLU A 100 11.83 -6.33 -5.62
C GLU A 100 12.27 -5.09 -6.42
N LEU A 101 11.53 -3.97 -6.30
CA LEU A 101 11.89 -2.74 -7.01
C LEU A 101 13.30 -2.27 -6.62
N ASP A 102 14.08 -1.90 -7.63
CA ASP A 102 15.36 -1.23 -7.46
C ASP A 102 15.25 0.20 -8.01
N LEU A 103 15.08 1.17 -7.12
CA LEU A 103 14.90 2.58 -7.47
C LEU A 103 16.08 3.41 -6.93
N PRO A 104 16.42 4.51 -7.61
CA PRO A 104 17.42 5.45 -7.10
C PRO A 104 17.04 5.98 -5.72
N THR A 105 18.03 6.24 -4.89
CA THR A 105 17.85 6.83 -3.57
C THR A 105 17.51 8.31 -3.65
N GLU A 106 16.70 8.79 -2.69
CA GLU A 106 16.38 10.20 -2.49
C GLU A 106 15.74 10.91 -3.70
N GLU A 107 14.91 10.18 -4.44
CA GLU A 107 14.22 10.73 -5.61
C GLU A 107 12.72 11.01 -5.38
N LEU A 108 12.09 10.35 -4.41
CA LEU A 108 10.65 10.44 -4.19
C LEU A 108 10.30 11.45 -3.10
N ASP A 109 9.26 12.22 -3.34
CA ASP A 109 8.69 13.13 -2.34
C ASP A 109 7.72 12.37 -1.40
N ALA A 110 7.04 11.34 -1.93
CA ALA A 110 6.22 10.46 -1.10
C ALA A 110 6.14 9.03 -1.67
N VAL A 111 5.84 8.10 -0.76
CA VAL A 111 5.43 6.71 -1.07
C VAL A 111 4.11 6.44 -0.36
N THR A 112 3.17 5.80 -1.06
CA THR A 112 1.91 5.30 -0.49
C THR A 112 1.84 3.79 -0.60
N ALA A 113 1.25 3.12 0.40
CA ALA A 113 1.01 1.68 0.42
C ALA A 113 -0.28 1.40 1.19
N LEU A 114 -1.42 1.49 0.49
CA LEU A 114 -2.73 1.38 1.10
C LEU A 114 -3.31 -0.02 0.89
N TYR A 115 -3.44 -0.78 1.98
CA TYR A 115 -3.92 -2.18 2.01
C TYR A 115 -3.06 -3.18 1.25
N SER A 116 -1.83 -2.84 0.89
CA SER A 116 -0.95 -3.69 0.08
C SER A 116 0.10 -4.44 0.90
N ILE A 117 0.65 -3.84 1.96
CA ILE A 117 1.70 -4.47 2.77
C ILE A 117 1.19 -5.69 3.54
N VAL A 118 -0.11 -5.81 3.79
CA VAL A 118 -0.73 -7.00 4.38
C VAL A 118 -0.63 -8.26 3.52
N HIS A 119 -0.18 -8.14 2.27
CA HIS A 119 0.10 -9.23 1.34
C HIS A 119 1.62 -9.49 1.16
N VAL A 120 2.46 -8.76 1.89
CA VAL A 120 3.92 -8.97 1.89
C VAL A 120 4.30 -9.91 3.02
N PRO A 121 5.07 -10.98 2.76
CA PRO A 121 5.58 -11.86 3.82
C PRO A 121 6.27 -11.07 4.93
N ARG A 122 6.00 -11.43 6.20
CA ARG A 122 6.50 -10.67 7.36
C ARG A 122 8.02 -10.51 7.36
N GLU A 123 8.74 -11.55 6.95
CA GLU A 123 10.20 -11.52 6.89
C GLU A 123 10.74 -10.48 5.89
N GLU A 124 9.94 -10.08 4.90
CA GLU A 124 10.33 -9.09 3.89
C GLU A 124 9.98 -7.65 4.30
N GLN A 125 8.98 -7.45 5.18
CA GLN A 125 8.47 -6.12 5.52
C GLN A 125 9.53 -5.18 6.13
N PRO A 126 10.44 -5.61 7.04
CA PRO A 126 11.50 -4.73 7.55
C PRO A 126 12.45 -4.23 6.46
N ALA A 127 12.82 -5.10 5.52
CA ALA A 127 13.66 -4.71 4.39
C ALA A 127 12.93 -3.76 3.44
N LEU A 128 11.62 -3.97 3.21
CA LEU A 128 10.80 -3.06 2.42
C LEU A 128 10.74 -1.66 3.06
N PHE A 129 10.54 -1.55 4.37
CA PHE A 129 10.53 -0.24 5.06
C PHE A 129 11.88 0.48 4.91
N ALA A 130 13.00 -0.24 5.03
CA ALA A 130 14.33 0.35 4.82
C ALA A 130 14.53 0.83 3.36
N ARG A 131 14.02 0.09 2.37
CA ARG A 131 14.07 0.48 0.95
C ARG A 131 13.22 1.71 0.68
N ILE A 132 11.99 1.75 1.20
CA ILE A 132 11.10 2.92 1.09
C ILE A 132 11.78 4.16 1.68
N LEU A 133 12.38 4.05 2.87
CA LEU A 133 13.16 5.14 3.45
C LEU A 133 14.31 5.59 2.52
N GLY A 134 15.01 4.64 1.90
CA GLY A 134 16.08 4.92 0.95
C GLY A 134 15.62 5.70 -0.27
N TRP A 135 14.46 5.36 -0.85
CA TRP A 135 13.90 6.03 -2.03
C TRP A 135 13.42 7.45 -1.76
N LEU A 136 12.97 7.72 -0.52
CA LEU A 136 12.48 9.03 -0.13
C LEU A 136 13.61 10.06 -0.02
N LYS A 137 13.34 11.27 -0.48
CA LYS A 137 14.16 12.46 -0.19
C LYS A 137 14.20 12.73 1.32
N PRO A 138 15.22 13.42 1.85
CA PRO A 138 15.14 14.00 3.19
C PRO A 138 13.85 14.83 3.34
N GLY A 139 13.08 14.56 4.39
CA GLY A 139 11.75 15.15 4.59
C GLY A 139 10.60 14.51 3.81
N GLY A 140 10.87 13.53 2.94
CA GLY A 140 9.86 12.79 2.19
C GLY A 140 8.94 11.96 3.08
N LEU A 141 7.73 11.68 2.59
CA LEU A 141 6.63 11.11 3.37
C LEU A 141 6.30 9.69 2.96
N PHE A 142 5.93 8.87 3.94
CA PHE A 142 5.39 7.53 3.74
C PHE A 142 4.00 7.43 4.38
N LEU A 143 2.98 7.09 3.59
CA LEU A 143 1.62 6.84 4.03
C LEU A 143 1.30 5.36 3.82
N ALA A 144 0.89 4.66 4.87
CA ALA A 144 0.53 3.25 4.78
C ALA A 144 -0.67 2.89 5.66
N SER A 145 -1.42 1.87 5.24
CA SER A 145 -2.31 1.11 6.11
C SER A 145 -1.71 -0.28 6.33
N LEU A 146 -1.44 -0.61 7.59
CA LEU A 146 -0.74 -1.80 8.03
C LEU A 146 -1.66 -2.69 8.86
N SER A 147 -1.34 -3.97 8.98
CA SER A 147 -2.02 -4.85 9.94
C SER A 147 -1.94 -4.30 11.36
N HIS A 148 -2.96 -4.53 12.16
CA HIS A 148 -2.96 -4.20 13.59
C HIS A 148 -2.85 -5.45 14.47
N VAL A 149 -3.02 -6.62 13.88
CA VAL A 149 -2.92 -7.92 14.54
C VAL A 149 -1.70 -8.66 14.04
N GLY A 150 -0.94 -9.22 14.97
CA GLY A 150 0.12 -10.18 14.66
C GLY A 150 -0.48 -11.57 14.48
N GLY A 151 0.26 -12.45 13.83
CA GLY A 151 -0.14 -13.83 13.65
C GLY A 151 0.81 -14.56 12.70
N GLU A 152 0.55 -15.82 12.39
CA GLU A 152 1.28 -16.51 11.35
C GLU A 152 0.83 -16.05 9.95
N ASP A 153 1.73 -16.13 8.98
CA ASP A 153 1.38 -15.97 7.58
C ASP A 153 0.34 -17.02 7.18
N ARG A 154 -0.69 -16.63 6.47
CA ARG A 154 -1.80 -17.52 6.12
C ARG A 154 -2.35 -17.26 4.72
N VAL A 155 -2.92 -18.30 4.15
CA VAL A 155 -3.79 -18.22 2.98
C VAL A 155 -5.21 -18.51 3.45
N ASP A 156 -6.10 -17.55 3.24
CA ASP A 156 -7.52 -17.67 3.57
C ASP A 156 -8.36 -17.51 2.31
N GLU A 157 -9.55 -18.11 2.30
CA GLU A 157 -10.56 -17.76 1.30
C GLU A 157 -11.08 -16.34 1.59
N TRP A 158 -10.90 -15.43 0.64
CA TRP A 158 -11.38 -14.05 0.71
C TRP A 158 -12.09 -13.67 -0.58
N LEU A 159 -13.33 -13.26 -0.49
CA LEU A 159 -14.19 -12.93 -1.63
C LEU A 159 -14.29 -14.06 -2.68
N GLY A 160 -14.19 -15.31 -2.23
CA GLY A 160 -14.28 -16.51 -3.09
C GLY A 160 -12.99 -16.89 -3.81
N VAL A 161 -11.84 -16.34 -3.43
CA VAL A 161 -10.52 -16.69 -3.93
C VAL A 161 -9.55 -16.96 -2.79
N ASP A 162 -8.53 -17.76 -3.02
CA ASP A 162 -7.41 -17.88 -2.09
C ASP A 162 -6.60 -16.58 -2.08
N MET A 163 -6.37 -16.04 -0.88
CA MET A 163 -5.60 -14.82 -0.69
C MET A 163 -4.59 -14.98 0.44
N PHE A 164 -3.34 -14.60 0.17
CA PHE A 164 -2.30 -14.59 1.19
C PHE A 164 -2.38 -13.31 2.03
N PHE A 165 -2.34 -13.49 3.36
CA PHE A 165 -2.30 -12.41 4.33
C PHE A 165 -1.14 -12.59 5.30
N SER A 166 -0.53 -11.47 5.66
CA SER A 166 0.61 -11.39 6.55
C SER A 166 0.62 -10.06 7.29
N GLY A 167 1.27 -9.99 8.43
CA GLY A 167 1.45 -8.72 9.12
C GLY A 167 1.90 -8.87 10.56
N PHE A 168 2.27 -7.74 11.12
CA PHE A 168 2.58 -7.59 12.53
C PHE A 168 1.46 -6.88 13.26
N ASP A 169 1.43 -7.01 14.60
CA ASP A 169 0.59 -6.15 15.44
C ASP A 169 1.01 -4.67 15.34
N ALA A 170 0.12 -3.79 15.79
CA ALA A 170 0.31 -2.35 15.66
C ALA A 170 1.61 -1.84 16.32
N ASP A 171 1.95 -2.36 17.51
CA ASP A 171 3.14 -1.90 18.24
C ASP A 171 4.42 -2.37 17.58
N THR A 172 4.42 -3.59 17.05
CA THR A 172 5.53 -4.11 16.26
C THR A 172 5.73 -3.30 14.98
N ASN A 173 4.65 -2.95 14.25
CA ASN A 173 4.73 -2.10 13.07
C ASN A 173 5.32 -0.71 13.39
N ARG A 174 4.87 -0.07 14.48
CA ARG A 174 5.42 1.21 14.95
C ARG A 174 6.91 1.11 15.26
N ARG A 175 7.32 0.03 15.91
CA ARG A 175 8.73 -0.23 16.24
C ARG A 175 9.56 -0.43 14.97
N LEU A 176 9.12 -1.28 14.03
CA LEU A 176 9.83 -1.55 12.77
C LEU A 176 10.03 -0.29 11.92
N LEU A 177 9.01 0.57 11.84
CA LEU A 177 9.14 1.85 11.12
C LEU A 177 10.18 2.77 11.77
N ARG A 178 10.19 2.87 13.12
CA ARG A 178 11.21 3.66 13.83
C ARG A 178 12.61 3.05 13.69
N GLU A 179 12.74 1.74 13.76
CA GLU A 179 14.01 1.02 13.53
C GLU A 179 14.53 1.22 12.10
N ALA A 180 13.64 1.30 11.11
CA ALA A 180 14.01 1.65 9.74
C ALA A 180 14.48 3.12 9.60
N GLY A 181 14.18 4.00 10.56
CA GLY A 181 14.61 5.38 10.58
C GLY A 181 13.49 6.41 10.35
N PHE A 182 12.22 5.99 10.31
CA PHE A 182 11.09 6.92 10.16
C PHE A 182 10.74 7.66 11.45
N GLU A 183 10.36 8.93 11.30
CA GLU A 183 9.63 9.72 12.29
C GLU A 183 8.12 9.54 12.03
N LEU A 184 7.36 9.05 13.02
CA LEU A 184 5.90 8.91 12.89
C LEU A 184 5.24 10.26 13.16
N LEU A 185 4.54 10.82 12.18
CA LEU A 185 3.78 12.06 12.28
C LEU A 185 2.34 11.80 12.75
N ALA A 186 1.75 10.69 12.32
CA ALA A 186 0.47 10.17 12.78
C ALA A 186 0.52 8.65 12.77
N ASP A 187 -0.12 8.02 13.75
CA ASP A 187 -0.33 6.57 13.81
C ASP A 187 -1.66 6.29 14.53
N GLU A 188 -2.68 5.91 13.75
CA GLU A 188 -4.04 5.72 14.24
C GLU A 188 -4.53 4.31 13.93
N LEU A 189 -5.13 3.64 14.91
CA LEU A 189 -5.90 2.44 14.67
C LEU A 189 -7.32 2.84 14.28
N VAL A 190 -7.71 2.55 13.02
CA VAL A 190 -9.03 2.93 12.51
C VAL A 190 -9.82 1.69 12.16
N TRP A 191 -11.02 1.59 12.77
CA TRP A 191 -12.00 0.56 12.49
C TRP A 191 -12.87 0.97 11.32
N MET A 192 -13.20 0.01 10.48
CA MET A 192 -14.06 0.19 9.32
C MET A 192 -14.98 -1.02 9.15
N GLN A 193 -16.14 -0.82 8.55
CA GLN A 193 -17.12 -1.87 8.32
C GLN A 193 -17.01 -2.36 6.88
N GLU A 194 -16.47 -3.56 6.71
CA GLU A 194 -16.63 -4.32 5.48
C GLU A 194 -18.02 -4.96 5.42
N PRO A 195 -18.51 -5.36 4.24
CA PRO A 195 -19.86 -5.92 4.11
C PRO A 195 -20.17 -7.09 5.05
N GLU A 196 -19.17 -7.87 5.41
CA GLU A 196 -19.33 -9.11 6.18
C GLU A 196 -18.68 -9.06 7.57
N SER A 197 -17.81 -8.08 7.84
CA SER A 197 -17.04 -8.02 9.09
C SER A 197 -16.58 -6.61 9.43
N GLU A 198 -16.34 -6.36 10.71
CA GLU A 198 -15.61 -5.19 11.16
C GLU A 198 -14.11 -5.50 11.14
N VAL A 199 -13.33 -4.63 10.54
CA VAL A 199 -11.86 -4.76 10.43
C VAL A 199 -11.18 -3.48 10.86
N ALA A 200 -9.90 -3.57 11.22
CA ALA A 200 -9.12 -2.38 11.52
C ALA A 200 -7.76 -2.45 10.86
N PHE A 201 -7.22 -1.26 10.57
CA PHE A 201 -5.85 -1.09 10.11
C PHE A 201 -5.14 -0.02 10.93
N LEU A 202 -3.84 -0.23 11.13
CA LEU A 202 -2.97 0.83 11.63
C LEU A 202 -2.63 1.76 10.45
N TRP A 203 -3.17 2.97 10.48
CA TRP A 203 -2.85 4.02 9.54
C TRP A 203 -1.65 4.81 10.03
N VAL A 204 -0.65 4.94 9.18
CA VAL A 204 0.61 5.62 9.52
C VAL A 204 0.93 6.67 8.47
N LEU A 205 1.17 7.89 8.92
CA LEU A 205 1.89 8.90 8.15
C LEU A 205 3.26 9.10 8.81
N ALA A 206 4.31 8.76 8.07
CA ALA A 206 5.67 8.81 8.55
C ALA A 206 6.55 9.68 7.64
N LYS A 207 7.66 10.15 8.17
CA LYS A 207 8.58 11.06 7.48
C LYS A 207 10.01 10.53 7.57
N LYS A 208 10.76 10.61 6.47
CA LYS A 208 12.22 10.49 6.51
C LYS A 208 12.78 11.75 7.18
N PRO A 209 13.59 11.64 8.25
CA PRO A 209 14.31 12.79 8.83
C PRO A 209 15.15 13.52 7.78
N GLY A 210 15.37 14.83 8.02
CA GLY A 210 16.21 15.66 7.15
C GLY A 210 17.70 15.47 7.42
#